data_37b4eb3b89786efda195e5a63bdae640
#
_entry.id   37b4eb3b89786efda195e5a63bdae640
#
_cell.length_a   1.000
_cell.length_b   1.000
_cell.length_c   1.000
_cell.angle_alpha   90.00
_cell.angle_beta   90.00
_cell.angle_gamma   90.00
#
_symmetry.space_group_name_H-M   'P 1'
#
loop_
_entity.id
_entity.type
_entity.pdbx_description
1 polymer ?
#
loop_
_entity_poly.entity_id
_entity_poly.type
_entity_poly.pdbx_seq_one_letter_code
_entity_poly.pdbx_strand_id
1 'polypeptide(L)'
;MSNCIHIDKYQQILTAAEALIAESGFQGLSMHKLAKKAGVAAGTIYRYFDDKDHLLIAIRLHICQQIADAVQANVDDEMPLKERFTAMWLNIWELAQSRRAILSNRVQYESLPITTSCNVRELERKMFAQFDLLFDQGKEQGLFKPLDNQVLSALSFETTVALARKQAMECYQLDEQSLHAVIDASWDAITQH
;
A
#
# COMPACT_ATOMS: atom_id res chain seq x y z
N MET A 1 -23.45 7.45 -30.10
CA MET A 1 -23.72 6.58 -28.95
C MET A 1 -22.79 7.01 -27.85
N SER A 2 -23.28 7.85 -26.93
CA SER A 2 -22.47 8.43 -25.86
C SER A 2 -22.24 7.38 -24.78
N ASN A 3 -21.04 6.85 -24.72
CA ASN A 3 -20.60 6.04 -23.60
C ASN A 3 -20.39 7.01 -22.41
N CYS A 4 -21.44 7.32 -21.66
CA CYS A 4 -21.31 7.97 -20.37
C CYS A 4 -20.52 7.04 -19.46
N ILE A 5 -19.26 7.36 -19.26
CA ILE A 5 -18.49 6.80 -18.15
C ILE A 5 -19.22 7.25 -16.89
N HIS A 6 -19.99 6.35 -16.32
CA HIS A 6 -20.61 6.54 -15.01
C HIS A 6 -19.45 6.54 -14.02
N ILE A 7 -18.83 7.71 -13.84
CA ILE A 7 -17.83 7.85 -12.78
C ILE A 7 -18.56 7.52 -11.50
N ASP A 8 -18.17 6.40 -10.90
CA ASP A 8 -18.75 5.98 -9.64
C ASP A 8 -18.52 7.10 -8.63
N LYS A 9 -19.60 7.70 -8.15
CA LYS A 9 -19.54 8.79 -7.17
C LYS A 9 -18.80 8.39 -5.91
N TYR A 10 -18.83 7.12 -5.57
CA TYR A 10 -18.07 6.58 -4.46
C TYR A 10 -16.56 6.76 -4.70
N GLN A 11 -16.05 6.37 -5.86
CA GLN A 11 -14.64 6.55 -6.23
C GLN A 11 -14.25 8.02 -6.33
N GLN A 12 -15.14 8.85 -6.89
CA GLN A 12 -14.93 10.30 -6.94
C GLN A 12 -14.76 10.93 -5.55
N ILE A 13 -15.56 10.48 -4.57
CA ILE A 13 -15.47 10.93 -3.18
C ILE A 13 -14.16 10.46 -2.54
N LEU A 14 -13.76 9.21 -2.73
CA LEU A 14 -12.51 8.67 -2.17
C LEU A 14 -11.28 9.37 -2.73
N THR A 15 -11.23 9.61 -4.04
CA THR A 15 -10.14 10.37 -4.69
C THR A 15 -10.06 11.81 -4.16
N ALA A 16 -11.21 12.47 -3.96
CA ALA A 16 -11.24 13.81 -3.39
C ALA A 16 -10.79 13.82 -1.92
N ALA A 17 -11.11 12.78 -1.16
CA ALA A 17 -10.69 12.63 0.23
C ALA A 17 -9.17 12.42 0.32
N GLU A 18 -8.60 11.57 -0.54
CA GLU A 18 -7.15 11.36 -0.65
C GLU A 18 -6.42 12.69 -0.93
N ALA A 19 -6.91 13.47 -1.90
CA ALA A 19 -6.34 14.77 -2.22
C ALA A 19 -6.40 15.74 -1.04
N LEU A 20 -7.52 15.80 -0.30
CA LEU A 20 -7.65 16.64 0.89
C LEU A 20 -6.70 16.23 2.02
N ILE A 21 -6.52 14.94 2.22
CA ILE A 21 -5.59 14.40 3.23
C ILE A 21 -4.16 14.76 2.86
N ALA A 22 -3.80 14.66 1.57
CA ALA A 22 -2.48 15.07 1.09
C ALA A 22 -2.22 16.57 1.30
N GLU A 23 -3.24 17.42 1.12
CA GLU A 23 -3.13 18.88 1.25
C GLU A 23 -3.12 19.37 2.70
N SER A 24 -3.92 18.78 3.56
CA SER A 24 -4.22 19.34 4.90
C SER A 24 -4.18 18.34 6.05
N GLY A 25 -3.77 17.11 5.77
CA GLY A 25 -3.78 16.01 6.74
C GLY A 25 -5.19 15.60 7.16
N PHE A 26 -5.25 14.54 8.00
CA PHE A 26 -6.53 14.02 8.50
C PHE A 26 -7.32 15.00 9.36
N GLN A 27 -6.63 15.86 10.10
CA GLN A 27 -7.26 16.90 10.92
C GLN A 27 -8.03 17.90 10.06
N GLY A 28 -7.57 18.13 8.82
CA GLY A 28 -8.22 19.01 7.86
C GLY A 28 -9.46 18.43 7.16
N LEU A 29 -9.69 17.10 7.28
CA LEU A 29 -10.81 16.41 6.63
C LEU A 29 -12.12 16.68 7.35
N SER A 30 -13.10 17.23 6.62
CA SER A 30 -14.49 17.35 7.07
C SER A 30 -15.44 16.98 5.95
N MET A 31 -16.64 16.46 6.28
CA MET A 31 -17.65 16.05 5.31
C MET A 31 -18.04 17.21 4.35
N HIS A 32 -18.08 18.44 4.86
CA HIS A 32 -18.38 19.63 4.05
C HIS A 32 -17.25 19.98 3.07
N LYS A 33 -15.98 19.98 3.54
CA LYS A 33 -14.84 20.21 2.65
C LYS A 33 -14.72 19.13 1.60
N LEU A 34 -14.98 17.86 1.99
CA LEU A 34 -14.98 16.74 1.08
C LEU A 34 -16.04 16.88 -0.01
N ALA A 35 -17.28 17.22 0.35
CA ALA A 35 -18.35 17.44 -0.62
C ALA A 35 -17.98 18.54 -1.64
N LYS A 36 -17.40 19.64 -1.16
CA LYS A 36 -16.92 20.73 -2.01
C LYS A 36 -15.79 20.28 -2.94
N LYS A 37 -14.80 19.53 -2.42
CA LYS A 37 -13.66 19.01 -3.20
C LYS A 37 -14.09 17.98 -4.24
N ALA A 38 -15.03 17.10 -3.86
CA ALA A 38 -15.59 16.07 -4.74
C ALA A 38 -16.62 16.63 -5.74
N GLY A 39 -17.03 17.89 -5.63
CA GLY A 39 -18.04 18.48 -6.52
C GLY A 39 -19.43 17.85 -6.37
N VAL A 40 -19.78 17.39 -5.16
CA VAL A 40 -21.08 16.76 -4.85
C VAL A 40 -21.81 17.51 -3.74
N ALA A 41 -23.14 17.33 -3.64
CA ALA A 41 -23.89 17.86 -2.51
C ALA A 41 -23.49 17.15 -1.20
N ALA A 42 -23.51 17.85 -0.08
CA ALA A 42 -23.17 17.29 1.23
C ALA A 42 -24.01 16.03 1.56
N GLY A 43 -25.30 16.05 1.24
CA GLY A 43 -26.19 14.90 1.40
C GLY A 43 -25.79 13.66 0.57
N THR A 44 -25.01 13.87 -0.52
CA THR A 44 -24.47 12.75 -1.30
C THR A 44 -23.40 12.01 -0.52
N ILE A 45 -22.56 12.70 0.24
CA ILE A 45 -21.55 12.06 1.09
C ILE A 45 -22.22 11.15 2.12
N TYR A 46 -23.25 11.64 2.81
CA TYR A 46 -23.99 10.89 3.84
C TYR A 46 -24.81 9.71 3.30
N ARG A 47 -24.99 9.61 1.97
CA ARG A 47 -25.58 8.40 1.34
C ARG A 47 -24.60 7.25 1.23
N TYR A 48 -23.30 7.52 1.23
CA TYR A 48 -22.24 6.51 1.11
C TYR A 48 -21.56 6.23 2.44
N PHE A 49 -21.50 7.21 3.33
CA PHE A 49 -20.77 7.11 4.60
C PHE A 49 -21.64 7.66 5.72
N ASP A 50 -22.01 6.79 6.66
CA ASP A 50 -22.89 7.13 7.79
C ASP A 50 -22.28 8.21 8.69
N ASP A 51 -20.97 8.12 8.88
CA ASP A 51 -20.20 9.05 9.71
C ASP A 51 -18.75 9.21 9.18
N LYS A 52 -17.97 10.00 9.91
CA LYS A 52 -16.56 10.25 9.57
C LYS A 52 -15.71 9.00 9.73
N ASP A 53 -16.00 8.14 10.68
CA ASP A 53 -15.19 6.93 10.95
C ASP A 53 -15.40 5.90 9.83
N HIS A 54 -16.64 5.72 9.37
CA HIS A 54 -16.94 4.91 8.18
C HIS A 54 -16.20 5.42 6.94
N LEU A 55 -16.20 6.75 6.72
CA LEU A 55 -15.44 7.37 5.64
C LEU A 55 -13.93 7.10 5.77
N LEU A 56 -13.35 7.24 6.96
CA LEU A 56 -11.93 7.03 7.19
C LEU A 56 -11.52 5.57 6.93
N ILE A 57 -12.35 4.60 7.32
CA ILE A 57 -12.12 3.19 7.01
C ILE A 57 -12.14 2.97 5.50
N ALA A 58 -13.13 3.53 4.80
CA ALA A 58 -13.22 3.39 3.34
C ALA A 58 -12.02 4.01 2.61
N ILE A 59 -11.56 5.19 3.03
CA ILE A 59 -10.34 5.82 2.50
C ILE A 59 -9.12 4.94 2.76
N ARG A 60 -9.00 4.40 3.96
CA ARG A 60 -7.90 3.50 4.34
C ARG A 60 -7.85 2.28 3.42
N LEU A 61 -8.98 1.57 3.26
CA LEU A 61 -9.08 0.40 2.39
C LEU A 61 -8.79 0.76 0.92
N HIS A 62 -9.29 1.90 0.45
CA HIS A 62 -9.04 2.37 -0.92
C HIS A 62 -7.54 2.58 -1.19
N ILE A 63 -6.83 3.22 -0.27
CA ILE A 63 -5.38 3.43 -0.43
C ILE A 63 -4.61 2.13 -0.26
N CYS A 64 -4.99 1.25 0.68
CA CYS A 64 -4.40 -0.07 0.80
C CYS A 64 -4.54 -0.87 -0.49
N GLN A 65 -5.71 -0.81 -1.14
CA GLN A 65 -5.91 -1.48 -2.43
C GLN A 65 -4.99 -0.92 -3.53
N GLN A 66 -4.89 0.42 -3.64
CA GLN A 66 -3.98 1.04 -4.62
C GLN A 66 -2.52 0.63 -4.40
N ILE A 67 -2.09 0.55 -3.14
CA ILE A 67 -0.74 0.10 -2.80
C ILE A 67 -0.58 -1.37 -3.17
N ALA A 68 -1.53 -2.23 -2.80
CA ALA A 68 -1.50 -3.65 -3.10
C ALA A 68 -1.45 -3.91 -4.61
N ASP A 69 -2.29 -3.22 -5.39
CA ASP A 69 -2.29 -3.33 -6.85
C ASP A 69 -0.94 -2.90 -7.45
N ALA A 70 -0.36 -1.83 -6.94
CA ALA A 70 0.92 -1.33 -7.43
C ALA A 70 2.10 -2.26 -7.10
N VAL A 71 2.16 -2.78 -5.85
CA VAL A 71 3.31 -3.61 -5.43
C VAL A 71 3.24 -5.05 -5.97
N GLN A 72 2.04 -5.52 -6.34
CA GLN A 72 1.81 -6.85 -6.93
C GLN A 72 1.65 -6.79 -8.45
N ALA A 73 1.87 -5.64 -9.08
CA ALA A 73 1.74 -5.47 -10.52
C ALA A 73 2.75 -6.37 -11.28
N ASN A 74 2.27 -7.02 -12.33
CA ASN A 74 3.08 -7.91 -13.20
C ASN A 74 3.74 -9.08 -12.46
N VAL A 75 3.16 -9.51 -11.35
CA VAL A 75 3.59 -10.70 -10.61
C VAL A 75 2.63 -11.83 -10.94
N ASP A 76 3.19 -12.96 -11.35
CA ASP A 76 2.47 -14.18 -11.73
C ASP A 76 2.87 -15.33 -10.79
N ASP A 77 1.90 -16.16 -10.42
CA ASP A 77 2.11 -17.30 -9.52
C ASP A 77 3.01 -18.39 -10.12
N GLU A 78 3.13 -18.43 -11.46
CA GLU A 78 3.99 -19.37 -12.17
C GLU A 78 5.45 -18.91 -12.28
N MET A 79 5.73 -17.63 -11.98
CA MET A 79 7.10 -17.12 -11.98
C MET A 79 7.94 -17.79 -10.86
N PRO A 80 9.26 -18.01 -11.09
CA PRO A 80 10.16 -18.46 -10.03
C PRO A 80 10.13 -17.55 -8.80
N LEU A 81 10.19 -18.10 -7.60
CA LEU A 81 10.07 -17.36 -6.33
C LEU A 81 11.02 -16.15 -6.24
N LYS A 82 12.27 -16.31 -6.71
CA LYS A 82 13.25 -15.20 -6.71
C LYS A 82 12.86 -14.08 -7.64
N GLU A 83 12.29 -14.39 -8.80
CA GLU A 83 11.83 -13.39 -9.77
C GLU A 83 10.61 -12.64 -9.24
N ARG A 84 9.65 -13.36 -8.65
CA ARG A 84 8.48 -12.77 -7.98
C ARG A 84 8.90 -11.83 -6.86
N PHE A 85 9.80 -12.30 -5.99
CA PHE A 85 10.35 -11.49 -4.91
C PHE A 85 11.01 -10.21 -5.45
N THR A 86 11.86 -10.34 -6.46
CA THR A 86 12.56 -9.21 -7.08
C THR A 86 11.59 -8.21 -7.69
N ALA A 87 10.57 -8.68 -8.42
CA ALA A 87 9.54 -7.84 -9.02
C ALA A 87 8.76 -7.06 -7.95
N MET A 88 8.29 -7.73 -6.90
CA MET A 88 7.60 -7.08 -5.78
C MET A 88 8.51 -6.06 -5.07
N TRP A 89 9.77 -6.41 -4.85
CA TRP A 89 10.74 -5.54 -4.21
C TRP A 89 10.95 -4.26 -5.02
N LEU A 90 11.12 -4.38 -6.34
CA LEU A 90 11.29 -3.24 -7.24
C LEU A 90 10.02 -2.38 -7.32
N ASN A 91 8.84 -3.01 -7.38
CA ASN A 91 7.57 -2.29 -7.35
C ASN A 91 7.42 -1.45 -6.07
N ILE A 92 7.80 -1.99 -4.91
CA ILE A 92 7.81 -1.25 -3.64
C ILE A 92 8.81 -0.08 -3.70
N TRP A 93 10.00 -0.34 -4.24
CA TRP A 93 11.05 0.66 -4.38
C TRP A 93 10.59 1.85 -5.24
N GLU A 94 10.03 1.57 -6.42
CA GLU A 94 9.51 2.59 -7.34
C GLU A 94 8.34 3.36 -6.73
N LEU A 95 7.38 2.64 -6.13
CA LEU A 95 6.25 3.25 -5.45
C LEU A 95 6.71 4.20 -4.35
N ALA A 96 7.70 3.79 -3.56
CA ALA A 96 8.25 4.58 -2.46
C ALA A 96 8.94 5.86 -2.94
N GLN A 97 9.52 5.86 -4.12
CA GLN A 97 10.16 7.04 -4.71
C GLN A 97 9.18 7.94 -5.45
N SER A 98 8.23 7.36 -6.21
CA SER A 98 7.34 8.10 -7.12
C SER A 98 6.23 8.88 -6.39
N ARG A 99 5.83 8.43 -5.21
CA ARG A 99 4.68 8.98 -4.47
C ARG A 99 5.06 9.47 -3.08
N ARG A 100 5.96 10.46 -3.01
CA ARG A 100 6.32 11.16 -1.75
C ARG A 100 5.09 11.50 -0.88
N ALA A 101 3.97 11.88 -1.50
CA ALA A 101 2.73 12.21 -0.81
C ALA A 101 2.03 10.99 -0.18
N ILE A 102 1.94 9.86 -0.87
CA ILE A 102 1.25 8.66 -0.34
C ILE A 102 2.04 8.04 0.83
N LEU A 103 3.37 8.05 0.77
CA LEU A 103 4.19 7.53 1.87
C LEU A 103 4.25 8.48 3.08
N SER A 104 4.25 9.80 2.85
CA SER A 104 4.03 10.76 3.94
C SER A 104 2.66 10.56 4.58
N ASN A 105 1.65 10.28 3.76
CA ASN A 105 0.32 9.98 4.23
C ASN A 105 0.24 8.62 4.92
N ARG A 106 1.05 7.62 4.56
CA ARG A 106 1.09 6.33 5.27
C ARG A 106 1.43 6.52 6.74
N VAL A 107 2.38 7.37 7.09
CA VAL A 107 2.67 7.69 8.51
C VAL A 107 1.46 8.34 9.19
N GLN A 108 0.73 9.19 8.46
CA GLN A 108 -0.52 9.76 8.95
C GLN A 108 -1.63 8.70 9.01
N TYR A 109 -1.66 7.74 8.07
CA TYR A 109 -2.58 6.60 8.07
C TYR A 109 -2.35 5.63 9.22
N GLU A 110 -1.09 5.33 9.52
CA GLU A 110 -0.72 4.49 10.66
C GLU A 110 -1.06 5.16 12.00
N SER A 111 -1.14 6.49 12.03
CA SER A 111 -1.57 7.28 13.19
C SER A 111 -3.10 7.44 13.31
N LEU A 112 -3.89 7.00 12.30
CA LEU A 112 -5.33 6.92 12.46
C LEU A 112 -5.66 5.95 13.60
N PRO A 113 -6.68 6.27 14.42
CA PRO A 113 -7.18 5.29 15.36
C PRO A 113 -7.51 4.03 14.57
N ILE A 114 -6.66 3.03 14.74
CA ILE A 114 -6.94 1.70 14.21
C ILE A 114 -8.22 1.31 14.95
N THR A 115 -9.34 1.43 14.25
CA THR A 115 -10.54 0.75 14.74
C THR A 115 -10.10 -0.68 14.97
N THR A 116 -10.17 -1.14 16.20
CA THR A 116 -9.78 -2.48 16.66
C THR A 116 -10.64 -3.57 16.03
N SER A 117 -11.34 -3.26 14.96
CA SER A 117 -12.12 -4.18 14.15
C SER A 117 -11.17 -5.15 13.45
N CYS A 118 -11.13 -6.37 13.97
CA CYS A 118 -10.41 -7.50 13.35
C CYS A 118 -10.71 -7.61 11.85
N ASN A 119 -11.91 -7.21 11.42
CA ASN A 119 -12.36 -7.26 10.04
C ASN A 119 -11.56 -6.37 9.08
N VAL A 120 -11.18 -5.16 9.49
CA VAL A 120 -10.42 -4.24 8.61
C VAL A 120 -9.01 -4.77 8.36
N ARG A 121 -8.32 -5.26 9.40
CA ARG A 121 -7.00 -5.88 9.27
C ARG A 121 -7.02 -7.12 8.38
N GLU A 122 -8.06 -7.93 8.50
CA GLU A 122 -8.26 -9.12 7.66
C GLU A 122 -8.47 -8.73 6.19
N LEU A 123 -9.26 -7.67 5.92
CA LEU A 123 -9.45 -7.15 4.57
C LEU A 123 -8.13 -6.62 3.98
N GLU A 124 -7.39 -5.82 4.75
CA GLU A 124 -6.08 -5.31 4.33
C GLU A 124 -5.13 -6.47 4.00
N ARG A 125 -5.05 -7.50 4.86
CA ARG A 125 -4.20 -8.66 4.62
C ARG A 125 -4.56 -9.38 3.31
N LYS A 126 -5.85 -9.56 3.02
CA LYS A 126 -6.31 -10.19 1.78
C LYS A 126 -5.91 -9.42 0.52
N MET A 127 -5.78 -8.09 0.59
CA MET A 127 -5.32 -7.28 -0.54
C MET A 127 -3.86 -7.60 -0.91
N PHE A 128 -3.05 -8.04 0.05
CA PHE A 128 -1.65 -8.42 -0.14
C PHE A 128 -1.44 -9.94 -0.26
N ALA A 129 -2.42 -10.67 -0.78
CA ALA A 129 -2.40 -12.14 -0.83
C ALA A 129 -1.19 -12.73 -1.57
N GLN A 130 -0.64 -12.03 -2.58
CA GLN A 130 0.53 -12.48 -3.31
C GLN A 130 1.80 -12.56 -2.45
N PHE A 131 1.89 -11.73 -1.40
CA PHE A 131 2.99 -11.82 -0.44
C PHE A 131 2.88 -13.08 0.42
N ASP A 132 1.67 -13.36 0.94
CA ASP A 132 1.42 -14.58 1.71
C ASP A 132 1.70 -15.81 0.83
N LEU A 133 1.23 -15.82 -0.41
CA LEU A 133 1.46 -16.92 -1.35
C LEU A 133 2.95 -17.15 -1.64
N LEU A 134 3.72 -16.09 -1.87
CA LEU A 134 5.17 -16.17 -2.06
C LEU A 134 5.86 -16.82 -0.86
N PHE A 135 5.53 -16.36 0.35
CA PHE A 135 6.17 -16.86 1.57
C PHE A 135 5.75 -18.32 1.87
N ASP A 136 4.47 -18.65 1.70
CA ASP A 136 3.99 -20.02 1.95
C ASP A 136 4.62 -21.00 0.99
N GLN A 137 4.67 -20.71 -0.31
CA GLN A 137 5.36 -21.56 -1.31
C GLN A 137 6.87 -21.70 -1.02
N GLY A 138 7.53 -20.61 -0.61
CA GLY A 138 8.95 -20.68 -0.26
C GLY A 138 9.23 -21.52 0.99
N LYS A 139 8.34 -21.49 1.98
CA LYS A 139 8.41 -22.38 3.17
C LYS A 139 8.13 -23.83 2.80
N GLU A 140 7.12 -24.11 1.96
CA GLU A 140 6.79 -25.45 1.49
C GLU A 140 7.95 -26.11 0.71
N GLN A 141 8.69 -25.30 -0.06
CA GLN A 141 9.89 -25.74 -0.78
C GLN A 141 11.14 -25.85 0.12
N GLY A 142 11.05 -25.52 1.39
CA GLY A 142 12.20 -25.49 2.30
C GLY A 142 13.22 -24.39 1.98
N LEU A 143 12.85 -23.41 1.16
CA LEU A 143 13.71 -22.31 0.76
C LEU A 143 13.73 -21.17 1.78
N PHE A 144 12.58 -20.85 2.35
CA PHE A 144 12.47 -19.77 3.33
C PHE A 144 12.51 -20.28 4.77
N LYS A 145 12.98 -19.43 5.65
CA LYS A 145 12.97 -19.67 7.09
C LYS A 145 11.55 -19.94 7.58
N PRO A 146 11.34 -20.89 8.51
CA PRO A 146 10.02 -21.24 9.04
C PRO A 146 9.53 -20.18 10.04
N LEU A 147 9.43 -18.94 9.59
CA LEU A 147 8.96 -17.79 10.34
C LEU A 147 7.54 -17.39 9.89
N ASP A 148 6.85 -16.62 10.73
CA ASP A 148 5.59 -16.00 10.35
C ASP A 148 5.75 -15.10 9.11
N ASN A 149 4.75 -15.08 8.21
CA ASN A 149 4.80 -14.27 6.99
C ASN A 149 5.01 -12.78 7.28
N GLN A 150 4.46 -12.27 8.37
CA GLN A 150 4.66 -10.87 8.78
C GLN A 150 6.12 -10.60 9.17
N VAL A 151 6.79 -11.58 9.80
CA VAL A 151 8.21 -11.48 10.14
C VAL A 151 9.07 -11.53 8.89
N LEU A 152 8.77 -12.44 7.96
CA LEU A 152 9.46 -12.51 6.66
C LEU A 152 9.29 -11.21 5.87
N SER A 153 8.08 -10.63 5.84
CA SER A 153 7.80 -9.34 5.22
C SER A 153 8.60 -8.21 5.87
N ALA A 154 8.65 -8.15 7.20
CA ALA A 154 9.40 -7.14 7.93
C ALA A 154 10.90 -7.19 7.64
N LEU A 155 11.48 -8.40 7.54
CA LEU A 155 12.90 -8.59 7.25
C LEU A 155 13.27 -8.31 5.79
N SER A 156 12.31 -8.30 4.87
CA SER A 156 12.57 -8.17 3.44
C SER A 156 11.91 -6.93 2.81
N PHE A 157 10.59 -6.90 2.73
CA PHE A 157 9.86 -5.85 2.00
C PHE A 157 9.70 -4.54 2.79
N GLU A 158 9.53 -4.59 4.11
CA GLU A 158 9.40 -3.35 4.90
C GLU A 158 10.71 -2.58 4.99
N THR A 159 11.85 -3.27 4.98
CA THR A 159 13.17 -2.64 4.90
C THR A 159 13.35 -1.85 3.61
N THR A 160 12.76 -2.31 2.49
CA THR A 160 12.78 -1.61 1.20
C THR A 160 12.15 -0.22 1.30
N VAL A 161 11.00 -0.12 1.98
CA VAL A 161 10.33 1.17 2.20
C VAL A 161 11.22 2.14 2.98
N ALA A 162 11.91 1.65 4.01
CA ALA A 162 12.81 2.46 4.82
C ALA A 162 14.03 2.95 3.99
N LEU A 163 14.58 2.07 3.17
CA LEU A 163 15.70 2.39 2.28
C LEU A 163 15.29 3.41 1.21
N ALA A 164 14.18 3.19 0.52
CA ALA A 164 13.68 4.08 -0.51
C ALA A 164 13.37 5.49 0.05
N ARG A 165 12.85 5.58 1.27
CA ARG A 165 12.63 6.88 1.95
C ARG A 165 13.94 7.63 2.19
N LYS A 166 14.96 6.95 2.67
CA LYS A 166 16.27 7.58 2.92
C LYS A 166 16.92 8.05 1.62
N GLN A 167 16.79 7.30 0.53
CA GLN A 167 17.24 7.75 -0.78
C GLN A 167 16.45 8.97 -1.26
N ALA A 168 15.13 8.97 -1.10
CA ALA A 168 14.28 10.12 -1.45
C ALA A 168 14.58 11.38 -0.60
N MET A 169 15.17 11.21 0.58
CA MET A 169 15.67 12.28 1.45
C MET A 169 17.13 12.65 1.17
N GLU A 170 17.73 12.10 0.11
CA GLU A 170 19.11 12.35 -0.31
C GLU A 170 20.16 11.95 0.74
N CYS A 171 19.81 11.04 1.67
CA CYS A 171 20.77 10.52 2.65
C CYS A 171 21.88 9.68 1.98
N TYR A 172 21.57 9.03 0.87
CA TYR A 172 22.46 8.27 -0.02
C TYR A 172 21.81 8.10 -1.38
N GLN A 173 22.60 7.63 -2.36
CA GLN A 173 22.07 7.16 -3.64
C GLN A 173 22.62 5.78 -3.93
N LEU A 174 21.74 4.86 -4.31
CA LEU A 174 22.11 3.53 -4.76
C LEU A 174 22.19 3.55 -6.29
N ASP A 175 23.34 3.16 -6.82
CA ASP A 175 23.48 2.82 -8.22
C ASP A 175 22.84 1.44 -8.49
N GLU A 176 22.75 1.05 -9.74
CA GLU A 176 22.11 -0.19 -10.15
C GLU A 176 22.76 -1.43 -9.50
N GLN A 177 24.10 -1.46 -9.42
CA GLN A 177 24.84 -2.56 -8.81
C GLN A 177 24.56 -2.67 -7.31
N SER A 178 24.55 -1.56 -6.60
CA SER A 178 24.20 -1.49 -5.17
C SER A 178 22.74 -1.89 -4.93
N LEU A 179 21.82 -1.50 -5.83
CA LEU A 179 20.44 -1.85 -5.72
C LEU A 179 20.23 -3.37 -5.82
N HIS A 180 20.89 -4.03 -6.78
CA HIS A 180 20.87 -5.48 -6.89
C HIS A 180 21.44 -6.18 -5.65
N ALA A 181 22.54 -5.68 -5.11
CA ALA A 181 23.12 -6.22 -3.88
C ALA A 181 22.17 -6.09 -2.67
N VAL A 182 21.40 -5.01 -2.60
CA VAL A 182 20.38 -4.81 -1.54
C VAL A 182 19.21 -5.78 -1.71
N ILE A 183 18.77 -6.04 -2.94
CA ILE A 183 17.72 -7.03 -3.23
C ILE A 183 18.18 -8.42 -2.79
N ASP A 184 19.41 -8.80 -3.14
CA ASP A 184 19.98 -10.08 -2.75
C ASP A 184 20.14 -10.21 -1.23
N ALA A 185 20.61 -9.17 -0.55
CA ALA A 185 20.69 -9.16 0.92
C ALA A 185 19.30 -9.30 1.57
N SER A 186 18.27 -8.66 1.01
CA SER A 186 16.89 -8.79 1.49
C SER A 186 16.35 -10.21 1.29
N TRP A 187 16.71 -10.85 0.19
CA TRP A 187 16.37 -12.25 -0.08
C TRP A 187 17.10 -13.19 0.88
N ASP A 188 18.39 -13.01 1.08
CA ASP A 188 19.20 -13.84 1.98
C ASP A 188 18.74 -13.75 3.44
N ALA A 189 18.19 -12.61 3.83
CA ALA A 189 17.63 -12.42 5.17
C ALA A 189 16.49 -13.41 5.48
N ILE A 190 15.76 -13.87 4.48
CA ILE A 190 14.60 -14.75 4.64
C ILE A 190 14.85 -16.19 4.19
N THR A 191 15.94 -16.46 3.44
CA THR A 191 16.27 -17.80 2.96
C THR A 191 17.02 -18.64 4.02
N GLN A 192 16.87 -19.97 3.92
CA GLN A 192 17.66 -20.94 4.68
C GLN A 192 18.97 -21.21 3.92
N HIS A 193 20.07 -21.33 4.64
CA HIS A 193 21.40 -21.71 4.13
C HIS A 193 21.75 -23.11 4.60
#